data_990c908892d63fdaaeef6ff3693fd6ec
#
_entry.id   990c908892d63fdaaeef6ff3693fd6ec
#
_cell.length_a   1.000
_cell.length_b   1.000
_cell.length_c   1.000
_cell.angle_alpha   90.00
_cell.angle_beta   90.00
_cell.angle_gamma   90.00
#
_symmetry.space_group_name_H-M   'P 1'
#
loop_
_entity.id
_entity.type
_entity.pdbx_description
1 polymer ?
#
loop_
_entity_poly.entity_id
_entity_poly.type
_entity_poly.pdbx_seq_one_letter_code
_entity_poly.pdbx_strand_id
1 'polypeptide(L)'
;MGGQRIFVLIVRNSMLYFLYGADTYRLQQKVKEIENQYLKVNQGILNLEKFDAKGVNFIDFWEALSQRSMFIQKKLFFVENVFSNEKFATDFAKKIKDIAQSSDIVVILERKEIKGQNSLFKALLKQAQTQEFKKISGVQLRNWIKAELARCGAVIDESALNNLILFAGDDLWRMSNELKKIAVYSKRIREEDIKLLVKPKIETEIFQTIDALAGRDKVRALRFLQKHLEKGDSPFYVFSMFIYQFRNLMAVKSAEGNPNKLNRLKLHPFVLRKTIGQASRFSLAELKKIYQNIFNLDLSMKTGKILPEDGLRMLVAEI
;
A
#
# COMPACT_ATOMS: atom_id res chain seq x y z
N MET A 1 2.24 18.39 -16.94
CA MET A 1 1.53 18.55 -18.24
C MET A 1 1.43 17.24 -19.06
N GLY A 2 1.98 16.11 -18.63
CA GLY A 2 1.96 14.83 -19.39
C GLY A 2 0.70 13.96 -19.23
N GLY A 3 -0.11 14.14 -18.20
CA GLY A 3 -1.23 13.23 -17.89
C GLY A 3 -2.52 13.48 -18.68
N GLN A 4 -2.76 14.69 -19.12
CA GLN A 4 -4.02 15.03 -19.81
C GLN A 4 -4.01 14.69 -21.32
N ARG A 5 -2.84 14.64 -21.97
CA ARG A 5 -2.74 14.28 -23.41
C ARG A 5 -2.92 12.78 -23.71
N ILE A 6 -2.60 11.92 -22.75
CA ILE A 6 -2.74 10.46 -22.94
C ILE A 6 -4.21 10.04 -22.94
N PHE A 7 -5.07 10.76 -22.26
CA PHE A 7 -6.45 10.36 -22.00
C PHE A 7 -7.45 10.64 -23.14
N VAL A 8 -7.23 11.69 -23.91
CA VAL A 8 -8.04 11.97 -25.13
C VAL A 8 -7.76 10.91 -26.23
N LEU A 9 -6.59 10.25 -26.16
CA LEU A 9 -6.20 9.14 -27.04
C LEU A 9 -6.80 7.78 -26.60
N ILE A 10 -7.10 7.60 -25.31
CA ILE A 10 -7.57 6.31 -24.75
C ILE A 10 -8.96 5.91 -25.31
N VAL A 11 -9.85 6.86 -25.51
CA VAL A 11 -11.20 6.57 -26.07
C VAL A 11 -11.18 6.33 -27.58
N ARG A 12 -10.06 6.60 -28.26
CA ARG A 12 -10.03 6.57 -29.74
C ARG A 12 -9.43 5.31 -30.38
N ASN A 13 -8.54 4.54 -29.71
CA ASN A 13 -7.74 3.53 -30.44
C ASN A 13 -7.66 2.12 -29.83
N SER A 14 -8.15 1.84 -28.63
CA SER A 14 -8.20 0.48 -28.09
C SER A 14 -9.43 0.28 -27.24
N MET A 15 -10.07 -0.87 -27.38
CA MET A 15 -11.25 -1.27 -26.63
C MET A 15 -10.89 -2.20 -25.46
N LEU A 16 -9.65 -2.66 -25.37
CA LEU A 16 -9.15 -3.54 -24.33
C LEU A 16 -8.06 -2.85 -23.49
N TYR A 17 -8.31 -2.74 -22.20
CA TYR A 17 -7.39 -2.17 -21.21
C TYR A 17 -6.97 -3.23 -20.20
N PHE A 18 -5.72 -3.17 -19.77
CA PHE A 18 -5.20 -4.05 -18.73
C PHE A 18 -4.49 -3.22 -17.66
N LEU A 19 -5.14 -3.12 -16.47
CA LEU A 19 -4.67 -2.36 -15.32
C LEU A 19 -4.31 -3.34 -14.21
N TYR A 20 -3.05 -3.35 -13.78
CA TYR A 20 -2.61 -4.28 -12.74
C TYR A 20 -1.55 -3.67 -11.83
N GLY A 21 -1.37 -4.25 -10.63
CA GLY A 21 -0.29 -3.86 -9.74
C GLY A 21 -0.66 -3.80 -8.26
N ALA A 22 0.36 -3.60 -7.43
CA ALA A 22 0.24 -3.59 -5.98
C ALA A 22 -0.24 -2.23 -5.41
N ASP A 23 -0.20 -1.15 -6.20
CA ASP A 23 -0.76 0.15 -5.81
C ASP A 23 -2.27 0.20 -6.13
N THR A 24 -3.04 -0.37 -5.24
CA THR A 24 -4.49 -0.48 -5.40
C THR A 24 -5.19 0.88 -5.35
N TYR A 25 -4.59 1.89 -4.70
CA TYR A 25 -5.17 3.23 -4.62
C TYR A 25 -5.15 3.92 -5.98
N ARG A 26 -3.96 4.06 -6.62
CA ARG A 26 -3.86 4.70 -7.94
C ARG A 26 -4.57 3.89 -9.02
N LEU A 27 -4.56 2.56 -8.92
CA LEU A 27 -5.35 1.70 -9.79
C LEU A 27 -6.84 2.03 -9.67
N GLN A 28 -7.38 2.12 -8.45
CA GLN A 28 -8.78 2.46 -8.22
C GLN A 28 -9.13 3.89 -8.68
N GLN A 29 -8.21 4.84 -8.53
CA GLN A 29 -8.40 6.18 -9.09
C GLN A 29 -8.54 6.13 -10.62
N LYS A 30 -7.71 5.31 -11.28
CA LYS A 30 -7.77 5.13 -12.74
C LYS A 30 -9.09 4.49 -13.18
N VAL A 31 -9.55 3.47 -12.45
CA VAL A 31 -10.86 2.85 -12.69
C VAL A 31 -11.98 3.88 -12.61
N LYS A 32 -12.01 4.69 -11.53
CA LYS A 32 -13.01 5.76 -11.37
C LYS A 32 -12.93 6.82 -12.48
N GLU A 33 -11.73 7.13 -12.93
CA GLU A 33 -11.52 8.07 -14.03
C GLU A 33 -12.14 7.53 -15.34
N ILE A 34 -11.91 6.25 -15.67
CA ILE A 34 -12.50 5.59 -16.84
C ILE A 34 -14.02 5.55 -16.70
N GLU A 35 -14.54 5.11 -15.56
CA GLU A 35 -15.98 5.04 -15.29
C GLU A 35 -16.64 6.41 -15.44
N ASN A 36 -16.09 7.45 -14.83
CA ASN A 36 -16.64 8.81 -14.90
C ASN A 36 -16.60 9.38 -16.33
N GLN A 37 -15.58 9.08 -17.11
CA GLN A 37 -15.53 9.53 -18.50
C GLN A 37 -16.51 8.79 -19.39
N TYR A 38 -16.65 7.48 -19.19
CA TYR A 38 -17.64 6.67 -19.88
C TYR A 38 -19.05 7.23 -19.61
N LEU A 39 -19.40 7.49 -18.34
CA LEU A 39 -20.71 8.02 -17.95
C LEU A 39 -20.98 9.42 -18.50
N LYS A 40 -19.97 10.26 -18.68
CA LYS A 40 -20.12 11.58 -19.30
C LYS A 40 -20.49 11.52 -20.79
N VAL A 41 -19.98 10.51 -21.48
CA VAL A 41 -20.22 10.34 -22.93
C VAL A 41 -21.51 9.52 -23.18
N ASN A 42 -21.80 8.55 -22.32
CA ASN A 42 -22.92 7.64 -22.45
C ASN A 42 -23.90 7.91 -21.30
N GLN A 43 -24.97 8.64 -21.57
CA GLN A 43 -25.99 8.95 -20.56
C GLN A 43 -26.80 7.70 -20.18
N GLY A 44 -26.27 6.87 -19.27
CA GLY A 44 -27.00 5.72 -18.71
C GLY A 44 -26.09 4.72 -17.99
N ILE A 45 -26.48 4.35 -16.76
CA ILE A 45 -25.81 3.34 -15.92
C ILE A 45 -25.97 1.91 -16.47
N LEU A 46 -26.98 1.69 -17.32
CA LEU A 46 -27.41 0.37 -17.82
C LEU A 46 -26.38 -0.36 -18.70
N ASN A 47 -25.34 0.33 -19.16
CA ASN A 47 -24.32 -0.22 -20.06
C ASN A 47 -22.97 -0.46 -19.37
N LEU A 48 -22.92 -0.47 -18.04
CA LEU A 48 -21.73 -0.77 -17.24
C LEU A 48 -21.93 -2.09 -16.50
N GLU A 49 -21.07 -3.06 -16.81
CA GLU A 49 -21.13 -4.40 -16.22
C GLU A 49 -19.80 -4.73 -15.51
N LYS A 50 -19.90 -5.44 -14.37
CA LYS A 50 -18.73 -5.84 -13.55
C LYS A 50 -18.76 -7.34 -13.34
N PHE A 51 -17.67 -8.02 -13.69
CA PHE A 51 -17.48 -9.45 -13.55
C PHE A 51 -16.28 -9.73 -12.63
N ASP A 52 -16.48 -10.58 -11.62
CA ASP A 52 -15.38 -11.16 -10.84
C ASP A 52 -15.18 -12.61 -11.31
N ALA A 53 -14.07 -12.86 -12.00
CA ALA A 53 -13.74 -14.18 -12.54
C ALA A 53 -13.58 -15.27 -11.48
N LYS A 54 -13.54 -14.94 -10.18
CA LYS A 54 -13.57 -15.94 -9.11
C LYS A 54 -14.92 -16.62 -8.95
N GLY A 55 -16.00 -15.91 -9.25
CA GLY A 55 -17.37 -16.39 -9.04
C GLY A 55 -18.19 -16.56 -10.31
N VAL A 56 -17.65 -16.18 -11.49
CA VAL A 56 -18.37 -16.18 -12.76
C VAL A 56 -17.62 -17.02 -13.80
N ASN A 57 -18.34 -17.70 -14.68
CA ASN A 57 -17.76 -18.44 -15.80
C ASN A 57 -17.43 -17.49 -16.96
N PHE A 58 -16.45 -17.87 -17.78
CA PHE A 58 -16.11 -17.10 -18.98
C PHE A 58 -17.29 -17.00 -19.97
N ILE A 59 -18.15 -18.02 -20.04
CA ILE A 59 -19.31 -18.05 -20.92
C ILE A 59 -20.25 -16.89 -20.60
N ASP A 60 -20.54 -16.63 -19.32
CA ASP A 60 -21.45 -15.55 -18.89
C ASP A 60 -20.92 -14.17 -19.34
N PHE A 61 -19.61 -13.95 -19.17
CA PHE A 61 -18.94 -12.73 -19.66
C PHE A 61 -19.00 -12.64 -21.20
N TRP A 62 -18.74 -13.75 -21.90
CA TRP A 62 -18.72 -13.79 -23.36
C TRP A 62 -20.09 -13.53 -23.96
N GLU A 63 -21.15 -14.09 -23.38
CA GLU A 63 -22.53 -13.85 -23.77
C GLU A 63 -22.91 -12.38 -23.58
N ALA A 64 -22.59 -11.79 -22.43
CA ALA A 64 -22.83 -10.37 -22.15
C ALA A 64 -22.13 -9.45 -23.15
N LEU A 65 -20.86 -9.77 -23.51
CA LEU A 65 -20.07 -9.03 -24.51
C LEU A 65 -20.64 -9.23 -25.92
N SER A 66 -21.16 -10.42 -26.23
CA SER A 66 -21.69 -10.76 -27.56
C SER A 66 -23.10 -10.20 -27.80
N GLN A 67 -23.86 -9.90 -26.75
CA GLN A 67 -25.19 -9.30 -26.84
C GLN A 67 -25.10 -7.86 -27.36
N ARG A 68 -25.50 -7.66 -28.62
CA ARG A 68 -25.60 -6.32 -29.21
C ARG A 68 -26.84 -5.60 -28.67
N SER A 69 -26.63 -4.39 -28.15
CA SER A 69 -27.75 -3.50 -27.84
C SER A 69 -28.38 -3.01 -29.13
N MET A 70 -29.71 -2.96 -29.16
CA MET A 70 -30.45 -2.33 -30.26
C MET A 70 -30.24 -0.80 -30.33
N PHE A 71 -29.77 -0.22 -29.23
CA PHE A 71 -29.39 1.18 -29.12
C PHE A 71 -27.85 1.23 -29.18
N ILE A 72 -27.27 1.84 -30.18
CA ILE A 72 -25.85 1.89 -30.58
C ILE A 72 -24.94 2.51 -29.48
N GLN A 73 -25.07 2.12 -28.22
CA GLN A 73 -24.22 2.61 -27.14
C GLN A 73 -23.20 1.54 -26.78
N LYS A 74 -21.93 1.96 -26.73
CA LYS A 74 -20.82 1.10 -26.28
C LYS A 74 -21.04 0.71 -24.84
N LYS A 75 -20.87 -0.57 -24.52
CA LYS A 75 -20.85 -1.07 -23.13
C LYS A 75 -19.46 -0.90 -22.53
N LEU A 76 -19.39 -0.80 -21.20
CA LEU A 76 -18.15 -0.80 -20.42
C LEU A 76 -18.15 -2.01 -19.49
N PHE A 77 -17.20 -2.91 -19.70
CA PHE A 77 -17.00 -4.11 -18.89
C PHE A 77 -15.76 -3.95 -18.00
N PHE A 78 -15.93 -4.16 -16.69
CA PHE A 78 -14.82 -4.38 -15.78
C PHE A 78 -14.74 -5.87 -15.44
N VAL A 79 -13.57 -6.49 -15.69
CA VAL A 79 -13.34 -7.90 -15.40
C VAL A 79 -12.18 -8.01 -14.40
N GLU A 80 -12.49 -8.42 -13.17
CA GLU A 80 -11.52 -8.52 -12.08
C GLU A 80 -11.07 -9.97 -11.85
N ASN A 81 -9.85 -10.14 -11.30
CA ASN A 81 -9.33 -11.43 -10.83
C ASN A 81 -9.19 -12.53 -11.89
N VAL A 82 -9.00 -12.17 -13.15
CA VAL A 82 -8.90 -13.14 -14.26
C VAL A 82 -7.79 -14.17 -14.02
N PHE A 83 -6.67 -13.75 -13.46
CA PHE A 83 -5.53 -14.64 -13.14
C PHE A 83 -5.74 -15.49 -11.88
N SER A 84 -6.87 -15.39 -11.22
CA SER A 84 -7.23 -16.23 -10.08
C SER A 84 -8.08 -17.44 -10.46
N ASN A 85 -8.55 -17.51 -11.72
CA ASN A 85 -9.33 -18.60 -12.29
C ASN A 85 -8.68 -19.09 -13.60
N GLU A 86 -8.02 -20.22 -13.53
CA GLU A 86 -7.24 -20.77 -14.64
C GLU A 86 -8.08 -21.08 -15.88
N LYS A 87 -9.30 -21.61 -15.68
CA LYS A 87 -10.24 -21.90 -16.78
C LYS A 87 -10.67 -20.60 -17.47
N PHE A 88 -11.09 -19.61 -16.69
CA PHE A 88 -11.46 -18.29 -17.21
C PHE A 88 -10.29 -17.66 -17.97
N ALA A 89 -9.09 -17.66 -17.40
CA ALA A 89 -7.89 -17.12 -18.03
C ALA A 89 -7.56 -17.81 -19.36
N THR A 90 -7.71 -19.13 -19.43
CA THR A 90 -7.43 -19.92 -20.65
C THR A 90 -8.44 -19.58 -21.75
N ASP A 91 -9.72 -19.53 -21.43
CA ASP A 91 -10.76 -19.23 -22.41
C ASP A 91 -10.73 -17.76 -22.84
N PHE A 92 -10.41 -16.84 -21.91
CA PHE A 92 -10.16 -15.44 -22.23
C PHE A 92 -8.99 -15.28 -23.21
N ALA A 93 -7.88 -16.01 -22.99
CA ALA A 93 -6.70 -15.96 -23.86
C ALA A 93 -7.01 -16.44 -25.28
N LYS A 94 -7.87 -17.45 -25.45
CA LYS A 94 -8.31 -17.94 -26.78
C LYS A 94 -9.11 -16.87 -27.54
N LYS A 95 -9.92 -16.06 -26.80
CA LYS A 95 -10.82 -15.06 -27.36
C LYS A 95 -10.29 -13.63 -27.34
N ILE A 96 -9.06 -13.41 -26.92
CA ILE A 96 -8.49 -12.07 -26.68
C ILE A 96 -8.51 -11.17 -27.94
N LYS A 97 -8.33 -11.73 -29.13
CA LYS A 97 -8.38 -10.98 -30.38
C LYS A 97 -9.79 -10.49 -30.68
N ASP A 98 -10.79 -11.36 -30.49
CA ASP A 98 -12.19 -11.03 -30.68
C ASP A 98 -12.64 -9.95 -29.70
N ILE A 99 -12.19 -10.07 -28.42
CA ILE A 99 -12.44 -9.08 -27.35
C ILE A 99 -11.79 -7.74 -27.69
N ALA A 100 -10.56 -7.73 -28.17
CA ALA A 100 -9.84 -6.50 -28.54
C ALA A 100 -10.42 -5.80 -29.76
N GLN A 101 -11.15 -6.54 -30.61
CA GLN A 101 -11.84 -6.02 -31.81
C GLN A 101 -13.31 -5.68 -31.51
N SER A 102 -13.81 -5.95 -30.31
CA SER A 102 -15.17 -5.58 -29.92
C SER A 102 -15.37 -4.06 -30.03
N SER A 103 -16.59 -3.64 -30.31
CA SER A 103 -16.99 -2.22 -30.22
C SER A 103 -17.07 -1.72 -28.78
N ASP A 104 -17.17 -2.63 -27.80
CA ASP A 104 -17.31 -2.33 -26.37
C ASP A 104 -15.96 -2.17 -25.68
N ILE A 105 -15.95 -1.48 -24.55
CA ILE A 105 -14.75 -1.22 -23.76
C ILE A 105 -14.62 -2.31 -22.70
N VAL A 106 -13.52 -3.05 -22.72
CA VAL A 106 -13.21 -4.08 -21.73
C VAL A 106 -11.98 -3.67 -20.91
N VAL A 107 -12.11 -3.62 -19.60
CA VAL A 107 -11.05 -3.24 -18.66
C VAL A 107 -10.77 -4.41 -17.74
N ILE A 108 -9.61 -5.03 -17.91
CA ILE A 108 -9.10 -6.09 -17.04
C ILE A 108 -8.42 -5.48 -15.85
N LEU A 109 -8.77 -5.93 -14.61
CA LEU A 109 -8.26 -5.39 -13.36
C LEU A 109 -7.61 -6.49 -12.51
N GLU A 110 -6.33 -6.31 -12.17
CA GLU A 110 -5.63 -7.17 -11.21
C GLU A 110 -5.00 -6.33 -10.10
N ARG A 111 -5.56 -6.43 -8.90
CA ARG A 111 -5.13 -5.66 -7.71
C ARG A 111 -3.92 -6.28 -7.00
N LYS A 112 -3.03 -6.91 -7.76
CA LYS A 112 -1.82 -7.58 -7.27
C LYS A 112 -0.72 -7.55 -8.33
N GLU A 113 0.51 -7.76 -7.90
CA GLU A 113 1.59 -8.05 -8.83
C GLU A 113 1.35 -9.41 -9.49
N ILE A 114 1.51 -9.46 -10.80
CA ILE A 114 1.43 -10.72 -11.53
C ILE A 114 2.83 -11.31 -11.60
N LYS A 115 3.02 -12.42 -10.88
CA LYS A 115 4.27 -13.20 -10.92
C LYS A 115 4.15 -14.24 -12.02
N GLY A 116 5.16 -14.28 -12.90
CA GLY A 116 5.21 -15.22 -14.00
C GLY A 116 4.65 -14.67 -15.32
N GLN A 117 5.10 -15.26 -16.42
CA GLN A 117 4.72 -14.86 -17.79
C GLN A 117 3.82 -15.95 -18.39
N ASN A 118 2.59 -16.11 -17.85
CA ASN A 118 1.65 -17.03 -18.46
C ASN A 118 1.18 -16.52 -19.85
N SER A 119 0.53 -17.38 -20.62
CA SER A 119 0.09 -17.09 -21.99
C SER A 119 -0.86 -15.88 -22.05
N LEU A 120 -1.80 -15.78 -21.11
CA LEU A 120 -2.75 -14.66 -21.03
C LEU A 120 -2.02 -13.33 -20.76
N PHE A 121 -1.04 -13.30 -19.83
CA PHE A 121 -0.30 -12.07 -19.54
C PHE A 121 0.44 -11.56 -20.77
N LYS A 122 1.12 -12.47 -21.49
CA LYS A 122 1.80 -12.11 -22.75
C LYS A 122 0.83 -11.63 -23.83
N ALA A 123 -0.34 -12.24 -23.91
CA ALA A 123 -1.36 -11.85 -24.87
C ALA A 123 -1.97 -10.48 -24.55
N LEU A 124 -2.23 -10.18 -23.26
CA LEU A 124 -2.70 -8.88 -22.80
C LEU A 124 -1.67 -7.77 -23.07
N LEU A 125 -0.37 -8.03 -22.84
CA LEU A 125 0.68 -7.05 -23.16
C LEU A 125 0.73 -6.69 -24.65
N LYS A 126 0.31 -7.59 -25.55
CA LYS A 126 0.30 -7.36 -27.00
C LYS A 126 -0.99 -6.70 -27.49
N GLN A 127 -2.13 -7.05 -26.90
CA GLN A 127 -3.44 -6.70 -27.46
C GLN A 127 -4.15 -5.56 -26.66
N ALA A 128 -3.75 -5.34 -25.39
CA ALA A 128 -4.39 -4.36 -24.53
C ALA A 128 -3.52 -3.12 -24.32
N GLN A 129 -4.15 -1.98 -24.09
CA GLN A 129 -3.45 -0.85 -23.47
C GLN A 129 -3.19 -1.18 -22.01
N THR A 130 -1.91 -1.39 -21.70
CA THR A 130 -1.48 -1.90 -20.40
C THR A 130 -0.89 -0.81 -19.53
N GLN A 131 -1.31 -0.77 -18.26
CA GLN A 131 -0.71 0.10 -17.24
C GLN A 131 -0.45 -0.68 -15.95
N GLU A 132 0.82 -0.67 -15.51
CA GLU A 132 1.25 -1.25 -14.24
C GLU A 132 1.26 -0.18 -13.14
N PHE A 133 0.67 -0.50 -11.99
CA PHE A 133 0.62 0.34 -10.80
C PHE A 133 1.55 -0.22 -9.71
N LYS A 134 2.83 0.10 -9.81
CA LYS A 134 3.82 -0.24 -8.78
C LYS A 134 3.65 0.67 -7.57
N LYS A 135 3.88 0.11 -6.36
CA LYS A 135 3.94 0.94 -5.15
C LYS A 135 4.99 2.03 -5.31
N ILE A 136 4.63 3.24 -4.93
CA ILE A 136 5.54 4.39 -4.96
C ILE A 136 6.16 4.63 -3.59
N SER A 137 7.41 5.08 -3.59
CA SER A 137 8.17 5.44 -2.38
C SER A 137 9.16 6.56 -2.66
N GLY A 138 9.83 7.06 -1.64
CA GLY A 138 10.88 8.07 -1.77
C GLY A 138 10.42 9.32 -2.52
N VAL A 139 11.14 9.70 -3.58
CA VAL A 139 10.85 10.91 -4.37
C VAL A 139 9.48 10.83 -5.07
N GLN A 140 9.09 9.65 -5.56
CA GLN A 140 7.79 9.48 -6.22
C GLN A 140 6.63 9.72 -5.26
N LEU A 141 6.72 9.23 -4.02
CA LEU A 141 5.72 9.46 -2.99
C LEU A 141 5.63 10.96 -2.63
N ARG A 142 6.76 11.63 -2.45
CA ARG A 142 6.80 13.07 -2.19
C ARG A 142 6.12 13.89 -3.28
N ASN A 143 6.44 13.59 -4.53
CA ASN A 143 5.84 14.28 -5.68
C ASN A 143 4.33 14.01 -5.78
N TRP A 144 3.90 12.79 -5.49
CA TRP A 144 2.49 12.43 -5.47
C TRP A 144 1.73 13.20 -4.38
N ILE A 145 2.28 13.29 -3.14
CA ILE A 145 1.68 14.06 -2.04
C ILE A 145 1.51 15.53 -2.43
N LYS A 146 2.57 16.14 -2.97
CA LYS A 146 2.52 17.55 -3.40
C LYS A 146 1.48 17.77 -4.51
N ALA A 147 1.37 16.84 -5.45
CA ALA A 147 0.38 16.92 -6.53
C ALA A 147 -1.05 16.76 -6.02
N GLU A 148 -1.30 15.85 -5.05
CA GLU A 148 -2.63 15.69 -4.44
C GLU A 148 -3.05 16.94 -3.64
N LEU A 149 -2.13 17.53 -2.87
CA LEU A 149 -2.39 18.78 -2.14
C LEU A 149 -2.65 19.95 -3.07
N ALA A 150 -1.89 20.06 -4.17
CA ALA A 150 -2.10 21.10 -5.16
C ALA A 150 -3.49 21.03 -5.80
N ARG A 151 -4.05 19.82 -6.01
CA ARG A 151 -5.44 19.63 -6.47
C ARG A 151 -6.48 20.17 -5.47
N CYS A 152 -6.11 20.18 -4.18
CA CYS A 152 -6.94 20.77 -3.10
C CYS A 152 -6.64 22.26 -2.85
N GLY A 153 -5.80 22.87 -3.67
CA GLY A 153 -5.34 24.27 -3.49
C GLY A 153 -4.48 24.48 -2.24
N ALA A 154 -3.75 23.45 -1.82
CA ALA A 154 -2.88 23.49 -0.65
C ALA A 154 -1.41 23.22 -1.01
N VAL A 155 -0.50 23.74 -0.19
CA VAL A 155 0.95 23.54 -0.27
C VAL A 155 1.48 23.02 1.08
N ILE A 156 2.60 22.31 1.07
CA ILE A 156 3.19 21.72 2.27
C ILE A 156 4.66 22.07 2.37
N ASP A 157 5.07 22.51 3.57
CA ASP A 157 6.48 22.77 3.88
C ASP A 157 7.27 21.44 3.96
N GLU A 158 8.58 21.44 3.67
CA GLU A 158 9.40 20.22 3.61
C GLU A 158 9.49 19.46 4.94
N SER A 159 9.52 20.19 6.07
CA SER A 159 9.49 19.58 7.42
C SER A 159 8.16 18.87 7.68
N ALA A 160 7.04 19.50 7.31
CA ALA A 160 5.70 18.93 7.40
C ALA A 160 5.56 17.68 6.52
N LEU A 161 6.07 17.71 5.28
CA LEU A 161 6.06 16.59 4.37
C LEU A 161 6.84 15.38 4.93
N ASN A 162 7.99 15.62 5.55
CA ASN A 162 8.76 14.57 6.21
C ASN A 162 7.99 13.93 7.36
N ASN A 163 7.36 14.76 8.21
CA ASN A 163 6.55 14.28 9.34
C ASN A 163 5.29 13.54 8.87
N LEU A 164 4.64 14.04 7.82
CA LEU A 164 3.48 13.37 7.25
C LEU A 164 3.84 11.96 6.75
N ILE A 165 4.93 11.81 6.00
CA ILE A 165 5.41 10.50 5.54
C ILE A 165 5.79 9.61 6.71
N LEU A 166 6.41 10.18 7.75
CA LEU A 166 6.75 9.46 8.97
C LEU A 166 5.50 8.92 9.68
N PHE A 167 4.44 9.73 9.82
CA PHE A 167 3.24 9.40 10.57
C PHE A 167 2.26 8.51 9.79
N ALA A 168 2.05 8.80 8.51
CA ALA A 168 1.09 8.08 7.66
C ALA A 168 1.70 6.88 6.93
N GLY A 169 3.03 6.88 6.67
CA GLY A 169 3.74 5.86 5.89
C GLY A 169 3.53 6.03 4.38
N ASP A 170 3.61 4.90 3.65
CA ASP A 170 3.50 4.82 2.20
C ASP A 170 2.18 4.21 1.70
N ASP A 171 1.25 3.96 2.61
CA ASP A 171 -0.11 3.53 2.27
C ASP A 171 -0.90 4.71 1.68
N LEU A 172 -1.14 4.68 0.38
CA LEU A 172 -1.80 5.79 -0.31
C LEU A 172 -3.28 5.94 0.02
N TRP A 173 -3.97 4.88 0.47
CA TRP A 173 -5.35 4.99 0.97
C TRP A 173 -5.41 5.85 2.21
N ARG A 174 -4.56 5.53 3.19
CA ARG A 174 -4.44 6.32 4.41
C ARG A 174 -3.93 7.72 4.10
N MET A 175 -2.85 7.82 3.31
CA MET A 175 -2.24 9.11 2.93
C MET A 175 -3.27 10.03 2.29
N SER A 176 -4.08 9.55 1.35
CA SER A 176 -5.11 10.36 0.70
C SER A 176 -6.14 10.91 1.68
N ASN A 177 -6.56 10.10 2.68
CA ASN A 177 -7.51 10.56 3.70
C ASN A 177 -6.88 11.63 4.61
N GLU A 178 -5.62 11.44 5.00
CA GLU A 178 -4.90 12.46 5.79
C GLU A 178 -4.72 13.75 4.99
N LEU A 179 -4.35 13.67 3.70
CA LEU A 179 -4.19 14.84 2.83
C LEU A 179 -5.49 15.65 2.69
N LYS A 180 -6.62 14.98 2.49
CA LYS A 180 -7.93 15.65 2.42
C LYS A 180 -8.26 16.39 3.70
N LYS A 181 -8.06 15.73 4.86
CA LYS A 181 -8.29 16.31 6.18
C LYS A 181 -7.44 17.54 6.43
N ILE A 182 -6.14 17.46 6.14
CA ILE A 182 -5.19 18.56 6.37
C ILE A 182 -5.45 19.73 5.41
N ALA A 183 -5.75 19.46 4.13
CA ALA A 183 -6.01 20.48 3.12
C ALA A 183 -7.30 21.29 3.37
N VAL A 184 -8.26 20.72 4.11
CA VAL A 184 -9.44 21.45 4.60
C VAL A 184 -9.07 22.39 5.76
N TYR A 185 -8.18 21.94 6.64
CA TYR A 185 -7.76 22.70 7.82
C TYR A 185 -6.86 23.89 7.46
N SER A 186 -5.84 23.66 6.60
CA SER A 186 -4.86 24.70 6.23
C SER A 186 -4.50 24.63 4.75
N LYS A 187 -4.38 25.78 4.10
CA LYS A 187 -3.87 25.88 2.72
C LYS A 187 -2.35 25.93 2.65
N ARG A 188 -1.68 26.29 3.74
CA ARG A 188 -0.24 26.18 3.89
C ARG A 188 0.07 25.29 5.09
N ILE A 189 0.40 24.04 4.81
CA ILE A 189 0.57 22.97 5.80
C ILE A 189 1.97 23.03 6.41
N ARG A 190 2.02 23.21 7.73
CA ARG A 190 3.23 23.28 8.55
C ARG A 190 3.37 22.04 9.43
N GLU A 191 4.51 21.92 10.09
CA GLU A 191 4.82 20.78 10.97
C GLU A 191 3.83 20.65 12.13
N GLU A 192 3.39 21.77 12.70
CA GLU A 192 2.41 21.82 13.79
C GLU A 192 1.06 21.22 13.36
N ASP A 193 0.62 21.51 12.12
CA ASP A 193 -0.64 20.98 11.58
C ASP A 193 -0.59 19.46 11.48
N ILE A 194 0.57 18.91 11.07
CA ILE A 194 0.75 17.45 11.00
C ILE A 194 0.70 16.83 12.41
N LYS A 195 1.40 17.42 13.38
CA LYS A 195 1.39 16.92 14.77
C LYS A 195 0.00 16.99 15.41
N LEU A 196 -0.78 17.99 15.06
CA LEU A 196 -2.14 18.17 15.56
C LEU A 196 -3.12 17.17 14.95
N LEU A 197 -3.07 16.97 13.63
CA LEU A 197 -4.14 16.31 12.88
C LEU A 197 -3.83 14.84 12.52
N VAL A 198 -2.56 14.48 12.35
CA VAL A 198 -2.17 13.13 11.90
C VAL A 198 -1.69 12.30 13.06
N LYS A 199 -2.46 11.28 13.41
CA LYS A 199 -2.01 10.31 14.40
C LYS A 199 -0.86 9.46 13.81
N PRO A 200 0.29 9.37 14.48
CA PRO A 200 1.36 8.46 14.04
C PRO A 200 0.84 7.01 13.99
N LYS A 201 1.41 6.21 13.10
CA LYS A 201 1.24 4.75 13.18
C LYS A 201 1.90 4.23 14.47
N ILE A 202 1.38 3.14 15.02
CA ILE A 202 1.96 2.47 16.20
C ILE A 202 3.44 2.14 15.97
N GLU A 203 3.80 1.68 14.77
CA GLU A 203 5.20 1.41 14.41
C GLU A 203 6.10 2.65 14.60
N THR A 204 5.59 3.85 14.32
CA THR A 204 6.33 5.10 14.50
C THR A 204 6.54 5.43 15.97
N GLU A 205 5.55 5.18 16.80
CA GLU A 205 5.62 5.41 18.25
C GLU A 205 6.56 4.38 18.91
N ILE A 206 6.56 3.12 18.45
CA ILE A 206 7.52 2.10 18.89
C ILE A 206 8.98 2.52 18.62
N PHE A 207 9.26 3.20 17.51
CA PHE A 207 10.60 3.74 17.28
C PHE A 207 11.05 4.67 18.40
N GLN A 208 10.14 5.49 18.97
CA GLN A 208 10.46 6.38 20.09
C GLN A 208 10.78 5.58 21.36
N THR A 209 10.04 4.51 21.62
CA THR A 209 10.31 3.61 22.75
C THR A 209 11.68 2.94 22.60
N ILE A 210 12.00 2.46 21.40
CA ILE A 210 13.30 1.83 21.12
C ILE A 210 14.44 2.85 21.11
N ASP A 211 14.22 4.09 20.67
CA ASP A 211 15.19 5.17 20.80
C ASP A 211 15.54 5.43 22.28
N ALA A 212 14.54 5.43 23.17
CA ALA A 212 14.74 5.58 24.61
C ALA A 212 15.52 4.39 25.20
N LEU A 213 15.15 3.14 24.82
CA LEU A 213 15.89 1.93 25.24
C LEU A 213 17.33 1.93 24.73
N ALA A 214 17.56 2.30 23.49
CA ALA A 214 18.91 2.43 22.93
C ALA A 214 19.74 3.53 23.61
N GLY A 215 19.06 4.56 24.14
CA GLY A 215 19.65 5.61 24.99
C GLY A 215 19.79 5.24 26.46
N ARG A 216 19.40 4.00 26.87
CA ARG A 216 19.38 3.54 28.26
C ARG A 216 18.42 4.33 29.17
N ASP A 217 17.43 5.03 28.60
CA ASP A 217 16.41 5.78 29.31
C ASP A 217 15.16 4.92 29.49
N LYS A 218 15.22 4.01 30.50
CA LYS A 218 14.13 3.08 30.81
C LYS A 218 12.86 3.81 31.26
N VAL A 219 12.97 4.90 31.98
CA VAL A 219 11.83 5.68 32.47
C VAL A 219 11.05 6.25 31.29
N ARG A 220 11.76 6.82 30.33
CA ARG A 220 11.14 7.36 29.12
C ARG A 220 10.54 6.26 28.25
N ALA A 221 11.20 5.10 28.15
CA ALA A 221 10.70 3.94 27.40
C ALA A 221 9.38 3.41 28.01
N LEU A 222 9.33 3.23 29.35
CA LEU A 222 8.11 2.83 30.06
C LEU A 222 6.98 3.85 29.90
N ARG A 223 7.29 5.15 29.94
CA ARG A 223 6.28 6.21 29.68
C ARG A 223 5.70 6.13 28.28
N PHE A 224 6.51 5.85 27.25
CA PHE A 224 6.02 5.64 25.89
C PHE A 224 5.17 4.38 25.78
N LEU A 225 5.59 3.27 26.40
CA LEU A 225 4.80 2.05 26.47
C LEU A 225 3.45 2.27 27.13
N GLN A 226 3.43 2.97 28.29
CA GLN A 226 2.20 3.26 29.02
C GLN A 226 1.21 4.06 28.15
N LYS A 227 1.68 5.02 27.34
CA LYS A 227 0.84 5.75 26.39
C LYS A 227 0.17 4.86 25.34
N HIS A 228 0.83 3.78 24.90
CA HIS A 228 0.21 2.81 24.00
C HIS A 228 -0.96 2.10 24.67
N LEU A 229 -0.75 1.63 25.89
CA LEU A 229 -1.77 0.91 26.65
C LEU A 229 -2.97 1.81 26.97
N GLU A 230 -2.73 3.06 27.37
CA GLU A 230 -3.79 4.06 27.64
C GLU A 230 -4.60 4.44 26.41
N LYS A 231 -4.00 4.38 25.20
CA LYS A 231 -4.71 4.59 23.93
C LYS A 231 -5.60 3.42 23.53
N GLY A 232 -5.51 2.28 24.24
CA GLY A 232 -6.22 1.05 23.91
C GLY A 232 -5.57 0.25 22.78
N ASP A 233 -4.28 0.48 22.49
CA ASP A 233 -3.54 -0.35 21.55
C ASP A 233 -3.45 -1.78 22.09
N SER A 234 -3.72 -2.78 21.26
CA SER A 234 -3.64 -4.18 21.68
C SER A 234 -2.23 -4.53 22.16
N PRO A 235 -2.05 -5.03 23.39
CA PRO A 235 -0.73 -5.38 23.92
C PRO A 235 0.02 -6.40 23.05
N PHE A 236 -0.69 -7.39 22.49
CA PHE A 236 -0.10 -8.35 21.55
C PHE A 236 0.38 -7.68 20.27
N TYR A 237 -0.36 -6.69 19.76
CA TYR A 237 0.07 -5.95 18.57
C TYR A 237 1.32 -5.10 18.88
N VAL A 238 1.32 -4.37 20.00
CA VAL A 238 2.50 -3.62 20.46
C VAL A 238 3.71 -4.55 20.60
N PHE A 239 3.53 -5.71 21.24
CA PHE A 239 4.60 -6.71 21.38
C PHE A 239 5.11 -7.22 20.03
N SER A 240 4.22 -7.49 19.08
CA SER A 240 4.61 -7.91 17.72
C SER A 240 5.46 -6.85 17.01
N MET A 241 5.22 -5.56 17.28
CA MET A 241 6.02 -4.46 16.75
C MET A 241 7.43 -4.42 17.39
N PHE A 242 7.56 -4.74 18.66
CA PHE A 242 8.88 -4.93 19.30
C PHE A 242 9.65 -6.07 18.63
N ILE A 243 9.01 -7.25 18.44
CA ILE A 243 9.60 -8.39 17.73
C ILE A 243 10.09 -7.94 16.35
N TYR A 244 9.24 -7.26 15.57
CA TYR A 244 9.57 -6.78 14.23
C TYR A 244 10.78 -5.84 14.25
N GLN A 245 10.79 -4.86 15.17
CA GLN A 245 11.86 -3.86 15.21
C GLN A 245 13.20 -4.45 15.71
N PHE A 246 13.20 -5.31 16.74
CA PHE A 246 14.42 -5.97 17.21
C PHE A 246 15.00 -6.93 16.17
N ARG A 247 14.14 -7.63 15.39
CA ARG A 247 14.59 -8.42 14.24
C ARG A 247 15.26 -7.54 13.18
N ASN A 248 14.72 -6.37 12.89
CA ASN A 248 15.32 -5.42 11.96
C ASN A 248 16.66 -4.87 12.50
N LEU A 249 16.75 -4.55 13.80
CA LEU A 249 17.99 -4.13 14.44
C LEU A 249 19.08 -5.19 14.30
N MET A 250 18.76 -6.47 14.57
CA MET A 250 19.70 -7.58 14.40
C MET A 250 20.14 -7.73 12.94
N ALA A 251 19.20 -7.69 12.00
CA ALA A 251 19.49 -7.82 10.57
C ALA A 251 20.39 -6.68 10.06
N VAL A 252 20.10 -5.45 10.45
CA VAL A 252 20.93 -4.27 10.12
C VAL A 252 22.32 -4.37 10.77
N LYS A 253 22.39 -4.75 12.05
CA LYS A 253 23.68 -4.92 12.75
C LYS A 253 24.54 -6.01 12.11
N SER A 254 23.92 -7.15 11.74
CA SER A 254 24.60 -8.26 11.04
C SER A 254 24.99 -7.93 9.60
N ALA A 255 24.43 -6.90 9.01
CA ALA A 255 24.83 -6.44 7.68
C ALA A 255 26.17 -5.70 7.68
N GLU A 256 26.66 -5.23 8.84
CA GLU A 256 27.96 -4.57 9.02
C GLU A 256 28.21 -3.42 8.03
N GLY A 257 27.16 -2.66 7.71
CA GLY A 257 27.21 -1.55 6.75
C GLY A 257 27.26 -1.95 5.28
N ASN A 258 27.23 -3.25 4.94
CA ASN A 258 27.27 -3.71 3.57
C ASN A 258 25.97 -3.33 2.81
N PRO A 259 26.05 -2.46 1.77
CA PRO A 259 24.88 -1.96 1.07
C PRO A 259 24.03 -3.07 0.42
N ASN A 260 24.66 -4.13 -0.10
CA ASN A 260 23.96 -5.24 -0.74
C ASN A 260 23.15 -6.05 0.26
N LYS A 261 23.68 -6.28 1.47
CA LYS A 261 22.94 -6.94 2.56
C LYS A 261 21.78 -6.05 3.04
N LEU A 262 22.00 -4.75 3.20
CA LEU A 262 20.98 -3.79 3.62
C LEU A 262 19.83 -3.69 2.60
N ASN A 263 20.12 -3.65 1.31
CA ASN A 263 19.11 -3.60 0.25
C ASN A 263 18.23 -4.86 0.21
N ARG A 264 18.78 -6.04 0.59
CA ARG A 264 18.02 -7.29 0.68
C ARG A 264 16.96 -7.28 1.79
N LEU A 265 17.10 -6.44 2.80
CA LEU A 265 16.12 -6.31 3.88
C LEU A 265 14.79 -5.70 3.39
N LYS A 266 14.78 -5.05 2.23
CA LYS A 266 13.60 -4.41 1.62
C LYS A 266 12.84 -3.49 2.59
N LEU A 267 13.55 -2.90 3.55
CA LEU A 267 12.98 -1.93 4.47
C LEU A 267 12.73 -0.60 3.75
N HIS A 268 11.66 0.08 4.15
CA HIS A 268 11.44 1.44 3.68
C HIS A 268 12.66 2.32 4.03
N PRO A 269 13.15 3.22 3.14
CA PRO A 269 14.38 4.00 3.36
C PRO A 269 14.41 4.77 4.67
N PHE A 270 13.26 5.29 5.12
CA PHE A 270 13.14 5.94 6.42
C PHE A 270 13.36 4.95 7.58
N VAL A 271 12.69 3.80 7.54
CA VAL A 271 12.82 2.73 8.55
C VAL A 271 14.25 2.25 8.62
N LEU A 272 14.88 2.00 7.46
CA LEU A 272 16.29 1.58 7.38
C LEU A 272 17.22 2.60 8.05
N ARG A 273 17.08 3.89 7.75
CA ARG A 273 17.91 4.96 8.33
C ARG A 273 17.75 5.05 9.85
N LYS A 274 16.52 5.01 10.35
CA LYS A 274 16.22 4.96 11.79
C LYS A 274 16.81 3.72 12.44
N THR A 275 16.61 2.56 11.84
CA THR A 275 17.11 1.28 12.36
C THR A 275 18.65 1.23 12.40
N ILE A 276 19.34 1.80 11.39
CA ILE A 276 20.81 1.93 11.41
C ILE A 276 21.27 2.77 12.61
N GLY A 277 20.64 3.94 12.83
CA GLY A 277 20.97 4.80 13.96
C GLY A 277 20.69 4.17 15.33
N GLN A 278 19.65 3.35 15.45
CA GLN A 278 19.35 2.58 16.66
C GLN A 278 20.33 1.41 16.84
N ALA A 279 20.59 0.64 15.79
CA ALA A 279 21.47 -0.54 15.82
C ALA A 279 22.93 -0.19 16.18
N SER A 280 23.39 1.03 15.88
CA SER A 280 24.75 1.47 16.26
C SER A 280 24.96 1.50 17.77
N ARG A 281 23.89 1.69 18.56
CA ARG A 281 23.94 1.81 20.02
C ARG A 281 23.88 0.47 20.76
N PHE A 282 23.72 -0.65 20.05
CA PHE A 282 23.71 -2.00 20.58
C PHE A 282 24.86 -2.83 20.02
N SER A 283 25.41 -3.75 20.81
CA SER A 283 26.22 -4.84 20.29
C SER A 283 25.32 -5.95 19.71
N LEU A 284 25.89 -6.79 18.84
CA LEU A 284 25.16 -7.95 18.31
C LEU A 284 24.82 -8.96 19.41
N ALA A 285 25.69 -9.10 20.41
CA ALA A 285 25.47 -9.99 21.56
C ALA A 285 24.29 -9.51 22.41
N GLU A 286 24.20 -8.21 22.69
CA GLU A 286 23.05 -7.60 23.40
C GLU A 286 21.74 -7.83 22.61
N LEU A 287 21.73 -7.57 21.29
CA LEU A 287 20.54 -7.78 20.48
C LEU A 287 20.08 -9.23 20.48
N LYS A 288 21.02 -10.19 20.44
CA LYS A 288 20.70 -11.63 20.54
C LYS A 288 20.08 -11.98 21.90
N LYS A 289 20.64 -11.43 23.00
CA LYS A 289 20.09 -11.65 24.35
C LYS A 289 18.68 -11.08 24.49
N ILE A 290 18.48 -9.84 24.01
CA ILE A 290 17.15 -9.20 23.99
C ILE A 290 16.15 -10.04 23.16
N TYR A 291 16.56 -10.52 21.99
CA TYR A 291 15.68 -11.30 21.12
C TYR A 291 15.32 -12.67 21.72
N GLN A 292 16.25 -13.30 22.45
CA GLN A 292 15.97 -14.53 23.22
C GLN A 292 14.95 -14.25 24.33
N ASN A 293 15.09 -13.14 25.03
CA ASN A 293 14.13 -12.72 26.06
C ASN A 293 12.75 -12.43 25.47
N ILE A 294 12.69 -11.73 24.34
CA ILE A 294 11.45 -11.51 23.57
C ILE A 294 10.77 -12.86 23.27
N PHE A 295 11.53 -13.88 22.82
CA PHE A 295 10.98 -15.20 22.55
C PHE A 295 10.39 -15.87 23.80
N ASN A 296 11.08 -15.80 24.91
CA ASN A 296 10.62 -16.39 26.19
C ASN A 296 9.34 -15.69 26.69
N LEU A 297 9.27 -14.38 26.60
CA LEU A 297 8.07 -13.60 26.96
C LEU A 297 6.89 -13.88 26.02
N ASP A 298 7.13 -13.97 24.70
CA ASP A 298 6.10 -14.34 23.72
C ASP A 298 5.46 -15.70 24.05
N LEU A 299 6.31 -16.69 24.36
CA LEU A 299 5.85 -18.01 24.77
C LEU A 299 5.04 -17.96 26.07
N SER A 300 5.51 -17.20 27.07
CA SER A 300 4.84 -17.07 28.37
C SER A 300 3.49 -16.39 28.26
N MET A 301 3.39 -15.35 27.44
CA MET A 301 2.11 -14.66 27.16
C MET A 301 1.13 -15.55 26.38
N LYS A 302 1.60 -16.27 25.36
CA LYS A 302 0.75 -17.17 24.56
C LYS A 302 0.27 -18.40 25.33
N THR A 303 1.03 -18.83 26.32
CA THR A 303 0.64 -19.95 27.21
C THR A 303 -0.14 -19.49 28.46
N GLY A 304 -0.46 -18.20 28.56
CA GLY A 304 -1.24 -17.66 29.69
C GLY A 304 -0.49 -17.55 31.02
N LYS A 305 0.84 -17.73 31.02
CA LYS A 305 1.67 -17.62 32.23
C LYS A 305 1.86 -16.17 32.70
N ILE A 306 1.82 -15.23 31.76
CA ILE A 306 2.01 -13.79 32.02
C ILE A 306 0.96 -13.05 31.21
N LEU A 307 0.38 -11.99 31.81
CA LEU A 307 -0.51 -11.09 31.09
C LEU A 307 0.28 -10.32 30.02
N PRO A 308 -0.28 -10.06 28.83
CA PRO A 308 0.44 -9.40 27.75
C PRO A 308 0.98 -8.02 28.10
N GLU A 309 0.26 -7.25 28.93
CA GLU A 309 0.70 -5.94 29.41
C GLU A 309 1.93 -6.05 30.33
N ASP A 310 1.94 -7.04 31.20
CA ASP A 310 3.05 -7.28 32.12
C ASP A 310 4.28 -7.80 31.35
N GLY A 311 4.08 -8.66 30.36
CA GLY A 311 5.14 -9.10 29.46
C GLY A 311 5.81 -7.92 28.73
N LEU A 312 5.04 -6.94 28.28
CA LEU A 312 5.57 -5.72 27.68
C LEU A 312 6.36 -4.86 28.67
N ARG A 313 5.85 -4.69 29.91
CA ARG A 313 6.56 -3.94 30.98
C ARG A 313 7.87 -4.62 31.35
N MET A 314 7.85 -5.96 31.50
CA MET A 314 9.04 -6.75 31.76
C MET A 314 10.09 -6.59 30.66
N LEU A 315 9.66 -6.73 29.38
CA LEU A 315 10.56 -6.53 28.24
C LEU A 315 11.29 -5.19 28.29
N VAL A 316 10.56 -4.09 28.54
CA VAL A 316 11.15 -2.74 28.59
C VAL A 316 12.04 -2.55 29.80
N ALA A 317 11.70 -3.16 30.94
CA ALA A 317 12.49 -3.06 32.17
C ALA A 317 13.83 -3.85 32.10
N GLU A 318 13.87 -4.94 31.33
CA GLU A 318 15.05 -5.82 31.22
C GLU A 318 16.07 -5.36 30.18
N ILE A 319 15.67 -4.53 29.21
CA ILE A 319 16.55 -3.90 28.22
C ILE A 319 17.25 -2.68 28.84
#